data_f600c17d018f7ac0ecbfe1c5055b4169
#
_entry.id   f600c17d018f7ac0ecbfe1c5055b4169
#
_cell.length_a   1.000
_cell.length_b   1.000
_cell.length_c   1.000
_cell.angle_alpha   90.00
_cell.angle_beta   90.00
_cell.angle_gamma   90.00
#
_symmetry.space_group_name_H-M   'P 1'
#
loop_
_entity.id
_entity.type
_entity.pdbx_description
1 polymer ?
#
loop_
_entity_poly.entity_id
_entity_poly.type
_entity_poly.pdbx_seq_one_letter_code
_entity_poly.pdbx_strand_id
1 'polypeptide(L)'
;MVNPTTQPTSAAPARDGASPRPLRGMAPSPARARSAAERSAEAAQGLSIVVPLHNEAASIARLHARLVEVARTLGANRALACEVVYVDDGSGDDTLAVARALPATTLDVQVVSLSRNFGKEAALLAGLDHARFGAVLFIDGDGQHPTAMIETLVGHWLDGGYDVVFTAKAHRANESLTRRLAVKMFYALVNWGARTKIPEDASDFRLLSPRAADAVRNLPERNRFFKGLSSWIGFRQIRIDYQPEERADGRTTWNLRSLIGLSIDGLTAFSVAPLRIATMLGLLLALTAFIYGGQIVFETLVYGERVPGYPSLFVGVMVLGGVQLIMLGVVGEYIGKILYEIKGRPVYFVAEHALKPREEAKQTESDNRTAAE
;
A
#
# COMPACT_ATOMS: atom_id res chain seq x y z
N MET A 1 3.63 74.44 -31.32
CA MET A 1 3.05 73.96 -32.57
C MET A 1 3.20 72.42 -32.59
N VAL A 2 2.09 71.76 -32.81
CA VAL A 2 1.91 70.36 -33.22
C VAL A 2 2.23 69.26 -32.23
N ASN A 3 1.17 68.69 -31.73
CA ASN A 3 0.92 67.47 -30.98
C ASN A 3 1.20 66.21 -31.86
N PRO A 4 1.72 65.11 -31.32
CA PRO A 4 1.46 63.81 -31.94
C PRO A 4 0.63 62.90 -31.02
N THR A 5 -0.34 62.36 -31.60
CA THR A 5 -1.37 61.39 -31.30
C THR A 5 -0.82 60.12 -30.62
N THR A 6 -1.40 59.80 -29.47
CA THR A 6 -1.26 58.50 -28.84
C THR A 6 -2.21 57.49 -29.47
N GLN A 7 -1.69 56.38 -30.01
CA GLN A 7 -2.46 55.20 -30.38
C GLN A 7 -2.63 54.29 -29.16
N PRO A 8 -3.78 53.59 -29.00
CA PRO A 8 -4.03 52.68 -27.92
C PRO A 8 -3.41 51.32 -28.20
N THR A 9 -2.70 50.82 -27.22
CA THR A 9 -2.11 49.47 -27.18
C THR A 9 -3.20 48.40 -27.18
N SER A 10 -3.15 47.52 -28.16
CA SER A 10 -3.98 46.30 -28.31
C SER A 10 -3.82 45.39 -27.13
N ALA A 11 -4.92 45.09 -26.43
CA ALA A 11 -5.01 44.08 -25.39
C ALA A 11 -4.81 42.67 -26.02
N ALA A 12 -3.88 41.90 -25.45
CA ALA A 12 -3.72 40.50 -25.78
C ALA A 12 -4.93 39.66 -25.35
N PRO A 13 -5.36 38.65 -26.13
CA PRO A 13 -6.49 37.83 -25.76
C PRO A 13 -6.15 36.94 -24.56
N ALA A 14 -7.13 36.84 -23.65
CA ALA A 14 -7.10 35.94 -22.49
C ALA A 14 -6.83 34.50 -22.96
N ARG A 15 -5.85 33.83 -22.36
CA ARG A 15 -5.62 32.39 -22.54
C ARG A 15 -6.76 31.64 -21.87
N ASP A 16 -7.59 31.03 -22.67
CA ASP A 16 -8.58 30.05 -22.24
C ASP A 16 -7.88 28.97 -21.39
N GLY A 17 -8.44 28.75 -20.19
CA GLY A 17 -8.05 27.70 -19.27
C GLY A 17 -8.34 26.33 -19.89
N ALA A 18 -7.39 25.79 -20.63
CA ALA A 18 -7.43 24.41 -21.08
C ALA A 18 -7.24 23.50 -19.86
N SER A 19 -8.31 22.84 -19.43
CA SER A 19 -8.25 21.71 -18.52
C SER A 19 -7.22 20.69 -19.04
N PRO A 20 -6.38 20.10 -18.19
CA PRO A 20 -5.40 19.11 -18.63
C PRO A 20 -6.13 17.93 -19.27
N ARG A 21 -5.88 17.71 -20.58
CA ARG A 21 -6.37 16.53 -21.29
C ARG A 21 -5.87 15.28 -20.58
N PRO A 22 -6.73 14.28 -20.29
CA PRO A 22 -6.28 13.01 -19.76
C PRO A 22 -5.31 12.36 -20.75
N LEU A 23 -4.18 11.85 -20.25
CA LEU A 23 -3.19 11.15 -21.03
C LEU A 23 -3.86 9.98 -21.78
N ARG A 24 -3.93 10.09 -23.08
CA ARG A 24 -4.49 9.10 -24.01
C ARG A 24 -3.54 7.90 -24.00
N GLY A 25 -3.94 6.75 -23.42
CA GLY A 25 -3.19 5.53 -23.62
C GLY A 25 -3.24 4.45 -22.57
N MET A 26 -4.23 4.45 -21.67
CA MET A 26 -4.45 3.26 -20.82
C MET A 26 -5.92 2.90 -20.85
N ALA A 27 -6.25 1.82 -21.55
CA ALA A 27 -7.53 1.16 -21.30
C ALA A 27 -7.56 0.75 -19.83
N PRO A 28 -8.55 1.18 -19.01
CA PRO A 28 -8.70 0.70 -17.65
C PRO A 28 -8.84 -0.82 -17.69
N SER A 29 -8.27 -1.51 -16.68
CA SER A 29 -8.59 -2.92 -16.44
C SER A 29 -10.12 -3.08 -16.53
N PRO A 30 -10.66 -4.16 -17.14
CA PRO A 30 -12.10 -4.38 -17.24
C PRO A 30 -12.83 -4.30 -15.88
N ALA A 31 -12.14 -4.54 -14.78
CA ALA A 31 -12.64 -4.31 -13.42
C ALA A 31 -12.84 -2.80 -13.10
N ARG A 32 -12.08 -1.88 -13.70
CA ARG A 32 -12.26 -0.42 -13.54
C ARG A 32 -13.40 0.16 -14.37
N ALA A 33 -13.95 -0.58 -15.32
CA ALA A 33 -14.96 -0.09 -16.26
C ALA A 33 -16.39 0.00 -15.68
N ARG A 34 -16.65 -0.54 -14.48
CA ARG A 34 -17.94 -0.33 -13.80
C ARG A 34 -18.07 1.13 -13.37
N SER A 35 -19.21 1.77 -13.71
CA SER A 35 -19.43 3.16 -13.33
C SER A 35 -19.50 3.31 -11.80
N ALA A 36 -19.09 4.46 -11.26
CA ALA A 36 -19.22 4.76 -9.84
C ALA A 36 -20.68 4.66 -9.37
N ALA A 37 -21.65 4.89 -10.27
CA ALA A 37 -23.08 4.80 -9.99
C ALA A 37 -23.57 3.34 -9.84
N GLU A 38 -23.09 2.40 -10.66
CA GLU A 38 -23.43 0.97 -10.53
C GLU A 38 -22.86 0.38 -9.26
N ARG A 39 -21.63 0.76 -8.89
CA ARG A 39 -21.03 0.39 -7.61
C ARG A 39 -21.79 0.98 -6.41
N SER A 40 -22.30 2.20 -6.52
CA SER A 40 -23.02 2.88 -5.43
C SER A 40 -24.38 2.26 -5.10
N ALA A 41 -25.07 1.69 -6.08
CA ALA A 41 -26.38 1.05 -5.88
C ALA A 41 -26.27 -0.36 -5.27
N GLU A 42 -25.30 -1.18 -5.70
CA GLU A 42 -25.01 -2.50 -5.11
C GLU A 42 -24.15 -2.40 -3.84
N ALA A 43 -23.32 -1.36 -3.73
CA ALA A 43 -22.37 -1.14 -2.65
C ALA A 43 -22.98 -0.86 -1.29
N ALA A 44 -24.25 -0.50 -1.23
CA ALA A 44 -24.86 0.03 0.00
C ALA A 44 -25.14 -1.05 1.08
N GLN A 45 -25.02 -2.36 0.79
CA GLN A 45 -25.47 -3.40 1.73
C GLN A 45 -24.60 -4.67 1.75
N GLY A 46 -23.29 -4.61 1.49
CA GLY A 46 -22.48 -5.81 1.49
C GLY A 46 -21.01 -5.59 1.89
N LEU A 47 -20.35 -6.70 2.20
CA LEU A 47 -18.95 -6.78 2.60
C LEU A 47 -18.18 -7.73 1.68
N SER A 48 -17.15 -7.23 1.00
CA SER A 48 -16.19 -8.04 0.26
C SER A 48 -14.99 -8.36 1.15
N ILE A 49 -14.72 -9.64 1.36
CA ILE A 49 -13.57 -10.12 2.15
C ILE A 49 -12.46 -10.50 1.17
N VAL A 50 -11.40 -9.74 1.12
CA VAL A 50 -10.24 -9.95 0.24
C VAL A 50 -9.17 -10.76 0.97
N VAL A 51 -8.77 -11.88 0.38
CA VAL A 51 -7.79 -12.81 0.92
C VAL A 51 -6.66 -13.02 -0.10
N PRO A 52 -5.51 -12.36 0.05
CA PRO A 52 -4.34 -12.65 -0.79
C PRO A 52 -3.76 -14.02 -0.41
N LEU A 53 -3.40 -14.82 -1.41
CA LEU A 53 -2.89 -16.18 -1.27
C LEU A 53 -1.56 -16.33 -2.01
N HIS A 54 -0.59 -16.97 -1.38
CA HIS A 54 0.65 -17.43 -2.04
C HIS A 54 1.21 -18.63 -1.30
N ASN A 55 1.06 -19.84 -1.88
CA ASN A 55 1.44 -21.12 -1.29
C ASN A 55 0.76 -21.39 0.07
N GLU A 56 -0.57 -21.26 0.10
CA GLU A 56 -1.41 -21.40 1.31
C GLU A 56 -2.41 -22.57 1.20
N ALA A 57 -2.12 -23.60 0.39
CA ALA A 57 -3.02 -24.72 0.15
C ALA A 57 -3.52 -25.41 1.44
N ALA A 58 -2.68 -25.50 2.47
CA ALA A 58 -3.00 -26.15 3.74
C ALA A 58 -3.96 -25.33 4.65
N SER A 59 -3.96 -24.00 4.54
CA SER A 59 -4.70 -23.10 5.45
C SER A 59 -6.07 -22.69 4.92
N ILE A 60 -6.21 -22.57 3.59
CA ILE A 60 -7.33 -21.91 2.93
C ILE A 60 -8.68 -22.56 3.20
N ALA A 61 -8.78 -23.89 3.22
CA ALA A 61 -10.05 -24.58 3.46
C ALA A 61 -10.60 -24.31 4.88
N ARG A 62 -9.72 -24.29 5.88
CA ARG A 62 -10.08 -23.97 7.27
C ARG A 62 -10.48 -22.50 7.42
N LEU A 63 -9.72 -21.59 6.79
CA LEU A 63 -10.08 -20.17 6.78
C LEU A 63 -11.45 -19.96 6.13
N HIS A 64 -11.72 -20.61 4.99
CA HIS A 64 -13.00 -20.52 4.30
C HIS A 64 -14.17 -20.95 5.19
N ALA A 65 -14.07 -22.09 5.88
CA ALA A 65 -15.11 -22.55 6.79
C ALA A 65 -15.42 -21.51 7.90
N ARG A 66 -14.39 -20.84 8.44
CA ARG A 66 -14.56 -19.76 9.44
C ARG A 66 -15.19 -18.50 8.82
N LEU A 67 -14.89 -18.16 7.58
CA LEU A 67 -15.49 -17.02 6.87
C LEU A 67 -16.97 -17.28 6.52
N VAL A 68 -17.33 -18.52 6.20
CA VAL A 68 -18.74 -18.93 6.00
C VAL A 68 -19.56 -18.71 7.28
N GLU A 69 -19.01 -19.06 8.45
CA GLU A 69 -19.68 -18.84 9.74
C GLU A 69 -19.86 -17.35 10.06
N VAL A 70 -18.81 -16.55 9.80
CA VAL A 70 -18.88 -15.08 9.94
C VAL A 70 -19.94 -14.49 9.00
N ALA A 71 -19.99 -14.93 7.74
CA ALA A 71 -20.98 -14.46 6.78
C ALA A 71 -22.41 -14.79 7.23
N ARG A 72 -22.63 -15.99 7.79
CA ARG A 72 -23.93 -16.39 8.36
C ARG A 72 -24.32 -15.46 9.52
N THR A 73 -23.40 -15.18 10.43
CA THR A 73 -23.65 -14.31 11.59
C THR A 73 -23.95 -12.87 11.15
N LEU A 74 -23.17 -12.32 10.19
CA LEU A 74 -23.40 -10.98 9.66
C LEU A 74 -24.73 -10.89 8.88
N GLY A 75 -25.09 -11.92 8.12
CA GLY A 75 -26.38 -12.01 7.43
C GLY A 75 -27.56 -12.01 8.42
N ALA A 76 -27.48 -12.82 9.48
CA ALA A 76 -28.54 -12.91 10.50
C ALA A 76 -28.63 -11.64 11.36
N ASN A 77 -27.52 -11.10 11.84
CA ASN A 77 -27.52 -9.99 12.82
C ASN A 77 -27.63 -8.60 12.17
N ARG A 78 -27.15 -8.46 10.93
CA ARG A 78 -26.97 -7.14 10.26
C ARG A 78 -27.61 -7.05 8.88
N ALA A 79 -28.23 -8.12 8.37
CA ALA A 79 -28.72 -8.25 7.00
C ALA A 79 -27.63 -7.89 5.95
N LEU A 80 -26.36 -8.20 6.24
CA LEU A 80 -25.22 -7.84 5.43
C LEU A 80 -24.86 -9.01 4.52
N ALA A 81 -24.96 -8.80 3.20
CA ALA A 81 -24.48 -9.78 2.22
C ALA A 81 -22.94 -9.82 2.22
N CYS A 82 -22.37 -11.02 2.10
CA CYS A 82 -20.92 -11.20 2.08
C CYS A 82 -20.46 -11.91 0.81
N GLU A 83 -19.29 -11.55 0.35
CA GLU A 83 -18.51 -12.33 -0.61
C GLU A 83 -17.07 -12.48 -0.13
N VAL A 84 -16.37 -13.50 -0.64
CA VAL A 84 -14.92 -13.63 -0.48
C VAL A 84 -14.26 -13.56 -1.83
N VAL A 85 -13.16 -12.79 -1.91
CA VAL A 85 -12.30 -12.64 -3.09
C VAL A 85 -10.93 -13.23 -2.76
N TYR A 86 -10.70 -14.45 -3.17
CA TYR A 86 -9.40 -15.10 -3.08
C TYR A 86 -8.54 -14.65 -4.24
N VAL A 87 -7.37 -14.07 -3.94
CA VAL A 87 -6.42 -13.63 -4.97
C VAL A 87 -5.17 -14.48 -4.90
N ASP A 88 -5.02 -15.39 -5.83
CA ASP A 88 -3.82 -16.22 -5.97
C ASP A 88 -2.71 -15.43 -6.67
N ASP A 89 -1.66 -15.11 -5.93
CA ASP A 89 -0.49 -14.38 -6.42
C ASP A 89 0.56 -15.32 -7.03
N GLY A 90 0.12 -16.14 -8.00
CA GLY A 90 1.00 -17.04 -8.74
C GLY A 90 1.61 -18.12 -7.84
N SER A 91 0.80 -18.84 -7.08
CA SER A 91 1.24 -19.97 -6.25
C SER A 91 1.85 -21.09 -7.07
N GLY A 92 2.88 -21.73 -6.51
CA GLY A 92 3.54 -22.90 -7.10
C GLY A 92 3.02 -24.24 -6.58
N ASP A 93 2.11 -24.21 -5.60
CA ASP A 93 1.47 -25.39 -4.98
C ASP A 93 -0.02 -25.50 -5.41
N ASP A 94 -0.77 -26.36 -4.74
CA ASP A 94 -2.19 -26.62 -5.03
C ASP A 94 -3.15 -25.49 -4.54
N THR A 95 -2.66 -24.33 -4.09
CA THR A 95 -3.47 -23.24 -3.55
C THR A 95 -4.61 -22.84 -4.49
N LEU A 96 -4.32 -22.64 -5.78
CA LEU A 96 -5.32 -22.25 -6.77
C LEU A 96 -6.38 -23.34 -6.98
N ALA A 97 -5.96 -24.61 -7.02
CA ALA A 97 -6.89 -25.74 -7.17
C ALA A 97 -7.82 -25.86 -5.97
N VAL A 98 -7.29 -25.74 -4.75
CA VAL A 98 -8.07 -25.73 -3.51
C VAL A 98 -9.04 -24.55 -3.47
N ALA A 99 -8.57 -23.33 -3.80
CA ALA A 99 -9.42 -22.13 -3.85
C ALA A 99 -10.61 -22.29 -4.80
N ARG A 100 -10.38 -22.88 -5.97
CA ARG A 100 -11.42 -23.17 -6.95
C ARG A 100 -12.42 -24.24 -6.49
N ALA A 101 -12.01 -25.16 -5.64
CA ALA A 101 -12.87 -26.22 -5.13
C ALA A 101 -13.78 -25.75 -4.00
N LEU A 102 -13.52 -24.60 -3.36
CA LEU A 102 -14.28 -24.10 -2.21
C LEU A 102 -15.77 -23.93 -2.54
N PRO A 103 -16.67 -24.31 -1.62
CA PRO A 103 -18.11 -24.21 -1.83
C PRO A 103 -18.59 -22.75 -1.63
N ALA A 104 -19.60 -22.34 -2.40
CA ALA A 104 -20.28 -21.05 -2.25
C ALA A 104 -21.67 -21.28 -1.59
N THR A 105 -21.68 -21.54 -0.30
CA THR A 105 -22.94 -21.85 0.43
C THR A 105 -23.64 -20.57 0.90
N THR A 106 -23.03 -19.83 1.82
CA THR A 106 -23.65 -18.65 2.47
C THR A 106 -23.12 -17.33 1.86
N LEU A 107 -21.96 -17.37 1.23
CA LEU A 107 -21.30 -16.20 0.61
C LEU A 107 -20.89 -16.53 -0.83
N ASP A 108 -20.83 -15.49 -1.66
CA ASP A 108 -20.28 -15.61 -3.02
C ASP A 108 -18.78 -15.84 -2.95
N VAL A 109 -18.23 -16.68 -3.81
CA VAL A 109 -16.79 -16.98 -3.86
C VAL A 109 -16.23 -16.50 -5.19
N GLN A 110 -15.29 -15.58 -5.15
CA GLN A 110 -14.47 -15.19 -6.30
C GLN A 110 -13.06 -15.73 -6.15
N VAL A 111 -12.50 -16.21 -7.25
CA VAL A 111 -11.09 -16.62 -7.35
C VAL A 111 -10.46 -15.83 -8.48
N VAL A 112 -9.48 -15.00 -8.16
CA VAL A 112 -8.70 -14.20 -9.09
C VAL A 112 -7.29 -14.75 -9.09
N SER A 113 -6.83 -15.34 -10.20
CA SER A 113 -5.45 -15.81 -10.34
C SER A 113 -4.64 -14.80 -11.12
N LEU A 114 -3.51 -14.36 -10.56
CA LEU A 114 -2.57 -13.47 -11.22
C LEU A 114 -1.65 -14.27 -12.15
N SER A 115 -1.17 -13.64 -13.23
CA SER A 115 -0.35 -14.32 -14.24
C SER A 115 1.03 -14.76 -13.74
N ARG A 116 1.50 -14.22 -12.64
CA ARG A 116 2.72 -14.58 -11.89
C ARG A 116 2.66 -13.98 -10.50
N ASN A 117 3.67 -14.25 -9.68
CA ASN A 117 3.85 -13.52 -8.42
C ASN A 117 4.19 -12.03 -8.70
N PHE A 118 3.30 -11.13 -8.29
CA PHE A 118 3.45 -9.67 -8.32
C PHE A 118 3.67 -9.07 -6.93
N GLY A 119 3.52 -9.87 -5.88
CA GLY A 119 3.64 -9.48 -4.48
C GLY A 119 2.31 -9.17 -3.81
N LYS A 120 2.31 -9.28 -2.48
CA LYS A 120 1.12 -9.12 -1.63
C LYS A 120 0.33 -7.84 -1.90
N GLU A 121 1.01 -6.71 -2.06
CA GLU A 121 0.37 -5.40 -2.30
C GLU A 121 -0.40 -5.39 -3.63
N ALA A 122 0.11 -6.05 -4.66
CA ALA A 122 -0.58 -6.22 -5.93
C ALA A 122 -1.81 -7.12 -5.80
N ALA A 123 -1.71 -8.20 -5.02
CA ALA A 123 -2.84 -9.10 -4.74
C ALA A 123 -3.96 -8.39 -3.95
N LEU A 124 -3.60 -7.56 -2.96
CA LEU A 124 -4.57 -6.74 -2.22
C LEU A 124 -5.30 -5.75 -3.15
N LEU A 125 -4.56 -5.11 -4.07
CA LEU A 125 -5.15 -4.23 -5.08
C LEU A 125 -6.07 -4.99 -6.02
N ALA A 126 -5.64 -6.16 -6.53
CA ALA A 126 -6.47 -6.98 -7.40
C ALA A 126 -7.78 -7.38 -6.69
N GLY A 127 -7.71 -7.77 -5.42
CA GLY A 127 -8.89 -8.06 -4.61
C GLY A 127 -9.80 -6.84 -4.44
N LEU A 128 -9.23 -5.66 -4.15
CA LEU A 128 -9.98 -4.41 -4.05
C LEU A 128 -10.68 -4.05 -5.37
N ASP A 129 -10.00 -4.23 -6.51
CA ASP A 129 -10.55 -3.92 -7.84
C ASP A 129 -11.68 -4.88 -8.23
N HIS A 130 -11.64 -6.16 -7.78
CA HIS A 130 -12.67 -7.19 -8.06
C HIS A 130 -13.76 -7.25 -6.99
N ALA A 131 -13.61 -6.56 -5.84
CA ALA A 131 -14.63 -6.46 -4.81
C ALA A 131 -15.92 -5.87 -5.39
N ARG A 132 -17.05 -6.62 -5.25
CA ARG A 132 -18.37 -6.25 -5.76
C ARG A 132 -19.12 -5.35 -4.78
N PHE A 133 -18.95 -5.57 -3.48
CA PHE A 133 -19.54 -4.74 -2.45
C PHE A 133 -18.65 -3.52 -2.15
N GLY A 134 -19.27 -2.47 -1.61
CA GLY A 134 -18.56 -1.21 -1.36
C GLY A 134 -17.62 -1.30 -0.17
N ALA A 135 -18.02 -1.92 0.92
CA ALA A 135 -17.14 -2.15 2.06
C ALA A 135 -16.19 -3.31 1.78
N VAL A 136 -14.92 -3.14 2.10
CA VAL A 136 -13.88 -4.13 1.82
C VAL A 136 -13.07 -4.44 3.08
N LEU A 137 -13.00 -5.71 3.43
CA LEU A 137 -12.18 -6.24 4.50
C LEU A 137 -10.99 -7.00 3.90
N PHE A 138 -9.80 -6.72 4.39
CA PHE A 138 -8.58 -7.46 4.04
C PHE A 138 -8.19 -8.39 5.19
N ILE A 139 -7.88 -9.64 4.88
CA ILE A 139 -7.43 -10.64 5.85
C ILE A 139 -6.40 -11.57 5.20
N ASP A 140 -5.33 -11.93 5.92
CA ASP A 140 -4.30 -12.83 5.40
C ASP A 140 -4.77 -14.29 5.32
N GLY A 141 -4.30 -15.02 4.32
CA GLY A 141 -4.65 -16.43 4.05
C GLY A 141 -4.05 -17.44 5.04
N ASP A 142 -3.08 -17.02 5.87
CA ASP A 142 -2.35 -17.89 6.82
C ASP A 142 -3.16 -18.33 8.07
N GLY A 143 -4.37 -17.79 8.22
CA GLY A 143 -5.29 -18.13 9.31
C GLY A 143 -4.90 -17.59 10.70
N GLN A 144 -3.90 -16.70 10.80
CA GLN A 144 -3.47 -16.10 12.08
C GLN A 144 -4.44 -15.04 12.62
N HIS A 145 -5.30 -14.51 11.78
CA HIS A 145 -6.26 -13.50 12.19
C HIS A 145 -7.54 -14.13 12.77
N PRO A 146 -7.96 -13.70 13.97
CA PRO A 146 -9.19 -14.20 14.58
C PRO A 146 -10.40 -13.68 13.78
N THR A 147 -11.04 -14.56 13.02
CA THR A 147 -12.19 -14.21 12.17
C THR A 147 -13.39 -13.69 12.96
N ALA A 148 -13.54 -14.06 14.25
CA ALA A 148 -14.55 -13.52 15.15
C ALA A 148 -14.46 -11.98 15.31
N MET A 149 -13.29 -11.38 15.10
CA MET A 149 -13.14 -9.92 15.13
C MET A 149 -13.80 -9.21 13.96
N ILE A 150 -14.13 -9.89 12.88
CA ILE A 150 -14.78 -9.28 11.71
C ILE A 150 -16.08 -8.61 12.10
N GLU A 151 -16.88 -9.23 12.99
CA GLU A 151 -18.11 -8.64 13.49
C GLU A 151 -17.86 -7.32 14.26
N THR A 152 -16.80 -7.27 15.07
CA THR A 152 -16.37 -6.05 15.77
C THR A 152 -15.96 -4.96 14.80
N LEU A 153 -15.17 -5.29 13.77
CA LEU A 153 -14.74 -4.34 12.75
C LEU A 153 -15.95 -3.77 11.98
N VAL A 154 -16.92 -4.63 11.62
CA VAL A 154 -18.16 -4.23 10.96
C VAL A 154 -19.01 -3.35 11.88
N GLY A 155 -19.10 -3.66 13.19
CA GLY A 155 -19.79 -2.82 14.17
C GLY A 155 -19.20 -1.41 14.26
N HIS A 156 -17.87 -1.27 14.29
CA HIS A 156 -17.23 0.05 14.28
C HIS A 156 -17.48 0.82 12.98
N TRP A 157 -17.58 0.13 11.85
CA TRP A 157 -17.94 0.78 10.59
C TRP A 157 -19.42 1.23 10.60
N LEU A 158 -20.37 0.31 10.83
CA LEU A 158 -21.80 0.58 10.70
C LEU A 158 -22.35 1.47 11.82
N ASP A 159 -22.03 1.14 13.07
CA ASP A 159 -22.57 1.81 14.26
C ASP A 159 -21.67 2.99 14.69
N GLY A 160 -20.34 2.83 14.58
CA GLY A 160 -19.37 3.83 14.98
C GLY A 160 -19.08 4.90 13.93
N GLY A 161 -19.46 4.69 12.66
CA GLY A 161 -19.21 5.60 11.54
C GLY A 161 -17.73 5.81 11.22
N TYR A 162 -16.88 4.78 11.48
CA TYR A 162 -15.48 4.80 11.10
C TYR A 162 -15.30 4.30 9.67
N ASP A 163 -14.43 4.96 8.93
CA ASP A 163 -14.16 4.61 7.53
C ASP A 163 -13.04 3.61 7.36
N VAL A 164 -12.06 3.66 8.26
CA VAL A 164 -10.94 2.73 8.31
C VAL A 164 -10.87 2.12 9.70
N VAL A 165 -11.19 0.84 9.80
CA VAL A 165 -11.05 0.08 11.05
C VAL A 165 -9.88 -0.86 10.86
N PHE A 166 -8.76 -0.60 11.51
CA PHE A 166 -7.55 -1.42 11.36
C PHE A 166 -7.16 -2.08 12.67
N THR A 167 -6.56 -3.25 12.56
CA THR A 167 -6.10 -4.00 13.72
C THR A 167 -4.61 -3.81 13.96
N ALA A 168 -4.19 -3.96 15.21
CA ALA A 168 -2.79 -3.99 15.60
C ALA A 168 -2.55 -5.13 16.60
N LYS A 169 -1.36 -5.72 16.54
CA LYS A 169 -1.00 -6.82 17.47
C LYS A 169 -0.80 -6.28 18.88
N ALA A 170 -1.58 -6.77 19.84
CA ALA A 170 -1.64 -6.25 21.22
C ALA A 170 -0.36 -6.41 22.02
N HIS A 171 0.50 -7.41 21.73
CA HIS A 171 1.71 -7.66 22.51
C HIS A 171 2.84 -8.25 21.66
N ARG A 172 4.00 -7.58 21.71
CA ARG A 172 5.30 -8.10 21.22
C ARG A 172 6.16 -8.61 22.38
N ALA A 173 5.55 -9.29 23.37
CA ALA A 173 6.25 -9.70 24.59
C ALA A 173 7.48 -10.59 24.32
N ASN A 174 7.50 -11.31 23.20
CA ASN A 174 8.56 -12.26 22.83
C ASN A 174 9.53 -11.73 21.77
N GLU A 175 9.47 -10.45 21.39
CA GLU A 175 10.42 -9.90 20.40
C GLU A 175 11.72 -9.46 21.08
N SER A 176 12.86 -9.77 20.42
CA SER A 176 14.18 -9.32 20.89
C SER A 176 14.25 -7.79 20.95
N LEU A 177 14.95 -7.24 21.93
CA LEU A 177 15.14 -5.80 22.10
C LEU A 177 15.72 -5.13 20.84
N THR A 178 16.62 -5.82 20.13
CA THR A 178 17.23 -5.36 18.88
C THR A 178 16.19 -5.19 17.77
N ARG A 179 15.27 -6.15 17.62
CA ARG A 179 14.18 -6.08 16.64
C ARG A 179 13.20 -4.95 16.97
N ARG A 180 12.83 -4.81 18.25
CA ARG A 180 11.95 -3.73 18.72
C ARG A 180 12.54 -2.35 18.45
N LEU A 181 13.86 -2.18 18.70
CA LEU A 181 14.57 -0.93 18.44
C LEU A 181 14.62 -0.64 16.93
N ALA A 182 14.93 -1.65 16.10
CA ALA A 182 14.98 -1.51 14.65
C ALA A 182 13.62 -1.10 14.06
N VAL A 183 12.53 -1.71 14.51
CA VAL A 183 11.17 -1.35 14.09
C VAL A 183 10.81 0.07 14.51
N LYS A 184 11.12 0.46 15.76
CA LYS A 184 10.89 1.82 16.24
C LYS A 184 11.69 2.86 15.46
N MET A 185 12.96 2.57 15.16
CA MET A 185 13.78 3.44 14.29
C MET A 185 13.21 3.56 12.88
N PHE A 186 12.77 2.44 12.29
CA PHE A 186 12.14 2.44 10.97
C PHE A 186 10.91 3.35 10.93
N TYR A 187 9.95 3.17 11.84
CA TYR A 187 8.75 4.02 11.87
C TYR A 187 9.06 5.47 12.23
N ALA A 188 10.03 5.73 13.10
CA ALA A 188 10.50 7.09 13.38
C ALA A 188 11.04 7.75 12.12
N LEU A 189 11.81 7.02 11.30
CA LEU A 189 12.42 7.52 10.07
C LEU A 189 11.36 7.72 8.97
N VAL A 190 10.43 6.76 8.80
CA VAL A 190 9.32 6.87 7.83
C VAL A 190 8.41 8.05 8.20
N ASN A 191 8.11 8.23 9.47
CA ASN A 191 7.25 9.29 9.97
C ASN A 191 7.97 10.65 10.08
N TRP A 192 9.31 10.68 9.96
CA TRP A 192 10.08 11.91 10.03
C TRP A 192 9.84 12.77 8.78
N GLY A 193 9.15 13.87 8.97
CA GLY A 193 8.76 14.79 7.90
C GLY A 193 7.58 14.32 7.04
N ALA A 194 6.94 13.19 7.39
CA ALA A 194 5.70 12.77 6.76
C ALA A 194 4.52 13.62 7.25
N ARG A 195 3.66 14.06 6.34
CA ARG A 195 2.43 14.82 6.70
C ARG A 195 1.42 13.94 7.43
N THR A 196 1.36 12.65 7.12
CA THR A 196 0.47 11.68 7.76
C THR A 196 1.33 10.60 8.37
N LYS A 197 1.14 10.36 9.67
CA LYS A 197 1.88 9.32 10.40
C LYS A 197 1.30 7.95 10.09
N ILE A 198 2.15 7.01 9.71
CA ILE A 198 1.80 5.60 9.57
C ILE A 198 1.82 4.99 10.97
N PRO A 199 0.71 4.38 11.44
CA PRO A 199 0.68 3.75 12.76
C PRO A 199 1.68 2.58 12.83
N GLU A 200 2.46 2.56 13.92
CA GLU A 200 3.31 1.41 14.24
C GLU A 200 2.40 0.18 14.48
N ASP A 201 2.85 -1.00 14.08
CA ASP A 201 2.16 -2.28 14.31
C ASP A 201 0.81 -2.50 13.61
N ALA A 202 0.37 -1.58 12.74
CA ALA A 202 -0.83 -1.80 11.95
C ALA A 202 -0.73 -3.10 11.14
N SER A 203 -1.74 -3.98 11.29
CA SER A 203 -1.88 -5.21 10.52
C SER A 203 -2.53 -4.91 9.15
N ASP A 204 -2.38 -5.83 8.20
CA ASP A 204 -3.15 -5.81 6.95
C ASP A 204 -4.61 -6.18 7.19
N PHE A 205 -4.94 -6.79 8.33
CA PHE A 205 -6.30 -7.08 8.74
C PHE A 205 -7.04 -5.78 9.08
N ARG A 206 -7.82 -5.28 8.11
CA ARG A 206 -8.54 -4.01 8.19
C ARG A 206 -9.80 -4.00 7.36
N LEU A 207 -10.76 -3.16 7.75
CA LEU A 207 -11.97 -2.87 7.02
C LEU A 207 -11.92 -1.44 6.50
N LEU A 208 -12.27 -1.27 5.24
CA LEU A 208 -12.50 0.02 4.59
C LEU A 208 -13.99 0.19 4.32
N SER A 209 -14.54 1.34 4.70
CA SER A 209 -15.90 1.74 4.27
C SER A 209 -15.95 1.93 2.74
N PRO A 210 -17.12 1.97 2.10
CA PRO A 210 -17.26 2.17 0.67
C PRO A 210 -16.47 3.39 0.17
N ARG A 211 -16.58 4.53 0.86
CA ARG A 211 -15.86 5.75 0.47
C ARG A 211 -14.34 5.65 0.65
N ALA A 212 -13.88 4.94 1.68
CA ALA A 212 -12.45 4.71 1.90
C ALA A 212 -11.88 3.73 0.86
N ALA A 213 -12.61 2.66 0.55
CA ALA A 213 -12.25 1.69 -0.49
C ALA A 213 -12.16 2.37 -1.87
N ASP A 214 -13.14 3.20 -2.23
CA ASP A 214 -13.11 3.96 -3.48
C ASP A 214 -11.96 4.97 -3.52
N ALA A 215 -11.67 5.66 -2.42
CA ALA A 215 -10.53 6.57 -2.35
C ALA A 215 -9.21 5.82 -2.59
N VAL A 216 -8.99 4.68 -1.93
CA VAL A 216 -7.78 3.86 -2.13
C VAL A 216 -7.70 3.29 -3.55
N ARG A 217 -8.83 2.83 -4.11
CA ARG A 217 -8.91 2.30 -5.48
C ARG A 217 -8.49 3.35 -6.52
N ASN A 218 -8.89 4.61 -6.32
CA ASN A 218 -8.62 5.70 -7.25
C ASN A 218 -7.22 6.34 -7.12
N LEU A 219 -6.41 5.94 -6.13
CA LEU A 219 -5.03 6.41 -6.05
C LEU A 219 -4.23 5.93 -7.28
N PRO A 220 -3.48 6.81 -7.96
CA PRO A 220 -2.76 6.46 -9.17
C PRO A 220 -1.45 5.72 -8.91
N GLU A 221 -0.98 5.69 -7.67
CA GLU A 221 0.33 5.15 -7.27
C GLU A 221 0.44 3.65 -7.59
N ARG A 222 1.57 3.25 -8.16
CA ARG A 222 1.89 1.86 -8.49
C ARG A 222 2.69 1.17 -7.40
N ASN A 223 3.62 1.91 -6.78
CA ASN A 223 4.34 1.43 -5.62
C ASN A 223 3.46 1.59 -4.37
N ARG A 224 2.58 0.61 -4.16
CA ARG A 224 1.58 0.65 -3.10
C ARG A 224 2.11 0.04 -1.81
N PHE A 225 1.77 0.67 -0.71
CA PHE A 225 1.89 0.13 0.63
C PHE A 225 0.56 0.38 1.35
N PHE A 226 -0.30 -0.61 1.33
CA PHE A 226 -1.72 -0.48 1.74
C PHE A 226 -1.89 0.13 3.12
N LYS A 227 -0.99 -0.20 4.06
CA LYS A 227 -0.99 0.38 5.41
C LYS A 227 -0.80 1.89 5.40
N GLY A 228 0.12 2.37 4.58
CA GLY A 228 0.38 3.79 4.40
C GLY A 228 -0.75 4.50 3.68
N LEU A 229 -1.23 3.94 2.58
CA LEU A 229 -2.28 4.53 1.76
C LEU A 229 -3.60 4.68 2.52
N SER A 230 -4.02 3.64 3.28
CA SER A 230 -5.23 3.69 4.08
C SER A 230 -5.15 4.72 5.22
N SER A 231 -3.95 5.04 5.71
CA SER A 231 -3.74 6.12 6.68
C SER A 231 -3.71 7.49 5.99
N TRP A 232 -3.15 7.55 4.77
CA TRP A 232 -2.96 8.79 4.01
C TRP A 232 -4.26 9.41 3.50
N ILE A 233 -5.28 8.60 3.17
CA ILE A 233 -6.58 9.09 2.70
C ILE A 233 -7.33 9.97 3.72
N GLY A 234 -6.90 9.99 5.00
CA GLY A 234 -7.33 10.98 5.99
C GLY A 234 -8.76 10.84 6.51
N PHE A 235 -9.48 9.76 6.19
CA PHE A 235 -10.81 9.50 6.73
C PHE A 235 -10.77 9.09 8.21
N ARG A 236 -11.93 9.04 8.86
CA ARG A 236 -12.05 8.70 10.28
C ARG A 236 -11.61 7.27 10.54
N GLN A 237 -10.57 7.09 11.37
CA GLN A 237 -9.94 5.81 11.62
C GLN A 237 -10.02 5.40 13.08
N ILE A 238 -10.07 4.08 13.33
CA ILE A 238 -9.95 3.50 14.66
C ILE A 238 -9.00 2.30 14.64
N ARG A 239 -8.18 2.20 15.68
CA ARG A 239 -7.29 1.07 15.95
C ARG A 239 -7.96 0.11 16.91
N ILE A 240 -7.94 -1.19 16.60
CA ILE A 240 -8.40 -2.28 17.45
C ILE A 240 -7.21 -3.20 17.73
N ASP A 241 -6.85 -3.37 18.99
CA ASP A 241 -5.77 -4.28 19.36
C ASP A 241 -6.29 -5.73 19.44
N TYR A 242 -5.51 -6.69 18.90
CA TYR A 242 -5.86 -8.10 18.93
C TYR A 242 -4.66 -8.98 19.27
N GLN A 243 -4.95 -10.18 19.78
CA GLN A 243 -3.95 -11.22 19.97
C GLN A 243 -3.96 -12.15 18.76
N PRO A 244 -2.84 -12.33 18.04
CA PRO A 244 -2.78 -13.26 16.90
C PRO A 244 -2.96 -14.70 17.41
N GLU A 245 -3.66 -15.50 16.61
CA GLU A 245 -3.74 -16.94 16.82
C GLU A 245 -2.40 -17.61 16.43
N GLU A 246 -2.08 -18.75 17.02
CA GLU A 246 -0.90 -19.51 16.66
C GLU A 246 -1.00 -20.01 15.23
N ARG A 247 0.12 -19.98 14.49
CA ARG A 247 0.19 -20.58 13.15
C ARG A 247 -0.07 -22.07 13.24
N ALA A 248 -1.02 -22.55 12.45
CA ALA A 248 -1.32 -23.97 12.41
C ALA A 248 -0.21 -24.78 11.74
N ASP A 249 0.45 -24.22 10.72
CA ASP A 249 1.55 -24.82 9.96
C ASP A 249 2.38 -23.71 9.28
N GLY A 250 3.70 -23.75 9.41
CA GLY A 250 4.56 -22.92 8.58
C GLY A 250 5.80 -22.36 9.28
N ARG A 251 6.96 -22.55 8.65
CA ARG A 251 8.22 -21.90 9.01
C ARG A 251 8.20 -20.46 8.49
N THR A 252 8.64 -19.53 9.31
CA THR A 252 8.85 -18.15 8.89
C THR A 252 9.89 -18.11 7.77
N THR A 253 9.47 -17.76 6.55
CA THR A 253 10.35 -17.67 5.37
C THR A 253 11.07 -16.31 5.25
N TRP A 254 10.92 -15.44 6.24
CA TRP A 254 11.52 -14.10 6.21
C TRP A 254 13.03 -14.15 6.40
N ASN A 255 13.77 -13.81 5.34
CA ASN A 255 15.23 -13.68 5.36
C ASN A 255 15.60 -12.21 5.68
N LEU A 256 16.72 -11.99 6.38
CA LEU A 256 17.20 -10.65 6.77
C LEU A 256 17.33 -9.71 5.55
N ARG A 257 17.78 -10.23 4.40
CA ARG A 257 17.88 -9.46 3.15
C ARG A 257 16.53 -8.97 2.65
N SER A 258 15.50 -9.81 2.74
CA SER A 258 14.13 -9.46 2.37
C SER A 258 13.55 -8.36 3.29
N LEU A 259 13.86 -8.41 4.59
CA LEU A 259 13.45 -7.39 5.55
C LEU A 259 14.13 -6.04 5.27
N ILE A 260 15.41 -6.03 4.92
CA ILE A 260 16.14 -4.81 4.54
C ILE A 260 15.54 -4.22 3.26
N GLY A 261 15.31 -5.04 2.24
CA GLY A 261 14.68 -4.58 0.98
C GLY A 261 13.32 -3.95 1.23
N LEU A 262 12.42 -4.64 1.96
CA LEU A 262 11.10 -4.12 2.32
C LEU A 262 11.18 -2.80 3.12
N SER A 263 12.19 -2.68 4.00
CA SER A 263 12.41 -1.47 4.79
C SER A 263 12.84 -0.29 3.90
N ILE A 264 13.72 -0.51 2.94
CA ILE A 264 14.14 0.51 1.96
C ILE A 264 12.95 0.90 1.09
N ASP A 265 12.18 -0.07 0.61
CA ASP A 265 11.00 0.17 -0.22
C ASP A 265 9.94 0.99 0.51
N GLY A 266 9.60 0.63 1.75
CA GLY A 266 8.66 1.38 2.57
C GLY A 266 9.17 2.80 2.90
N LEU A 267 10.46 2.93 3.25
CA LEU A 267 11.06 4.21 3.59
C LEU A 267 11.06 5.17 2.40
N THR A 268 11.48 4.70 1.23
CA THR A 268 11.60 5.55 0.03
C THR A 268 10.25 5.80 -0.66
N ALA A 269 9.23 4.97 -0.40
CA ALA A 269 7.87 5.19 -0.91
C ALA A 269 7.14 6.33 -0.18
N PHE A 270 7.36 6.47 1.15
CA PHE A 270 6.58 7.41 1.98
C PHE A 270 7.39 8.54 2.60
N SER A 271 8.71 8.49 2.49
CA SER A 271 9.58 9.46 3.14
C SER A 271 10.72 9.91 2.23
N VAL A 272 10.99 11.21 2.23
CA VAL A 272 12.20 11.80 1.67
C VAL A 272 13.32 11.91 2.71
N ALA A 273 13.16 11.24 3.87
CA ALA A 273 14.13 11.29 4.97
C ALA A 273 15.56 10.88 4.56
N PRO A 274 15.79 9.80 3.78
CA PRO A 274 17.14 9.45 3.33
C PRO A 274 17.82 10.59 2.55
N LEU A 275 17.06 11.28 1.70
CA LEU A 275 17.56 12.40 0.92
C LEU A 275 17.90 13.60 1.80
N ARG A 276 17.08 13.90 2.80
CA ARG A 276 17.35 14.97 3.80
C ARG A 276 18.57 14.66 4.65
N ILE A 277 18.74 13.41 5.11
CA ILE A 277 19.92 12.97 5.86
C ILE A 277 21.17 13.15 5.01
N ALA A 278 21.12 12.72 3.74
CA ALA A 278 22.21 12.89 2.80
C ALA A 278 22.59 14.39 2.64
N THR A 279 21.60 15.26 2.49
CA THR A 279 21.82 16.72 2.38
C THR A 279 22.43 17.31 3.65
N MET A 280 21.91 16.93 4.83
CA MET A 280 22.44 17.42 6.12
C MET A 280 23.86 16.95 6.36
N LEU A 281 24.19 15.69 6.03
CA LEU A 281 25.53 15.14 6.14
C LEU A 281 26.49 15.86 5.18
N GLY A 282 26.07 16.10 3.93
CA GLY A 282 26.83 16.87 2.96
C GLY A 282 27.13 18.30 3.41
N LEU A 283 26.13 18.98 3.98
CA LEU A 283 26.29 20.33 4.52
C LEU A 283 27.26 20.36 5.72
N LEU A 284 27.16 19.38 6.62
CA LEU A 284 28.07 19.24 7.76
C LEU A 284 29.52 19.03 7.29
N LEU A 285 29.73 18.13 6.33
CA LEU A 285 31.05 17.88 5.76
C LEU A 285 31.60 19.10 5.04
N ALA A 286 30.78 19.80 4.26
CA ALA A 286 31.19 21.02 3.58
C ALA A 286 31.60 22.14 4.57
N LEU A 287 30.81 22.31 5.64
CA LEU A 287 31.14 23.29 6.70
C LEU A 287 32.46 22.94 7.39
N THR A 288 32.66 21.66 7.76
CA THR A 288 33.91 21.19 8.36
C THR A 288 35.10 21.41 7.43
N ALA A 289 34.95 21.07 6.16
CA ALA A 289 35.99 21.29 5.16
C ALA A 289 36.30 22.78 4.98
N PHE A 290 35.31 23.66 4.99
CA PHE A 290 35.49 25.09 4.87
C PHE A 290 36.25 25.69 6.08
N ILE A 291 35.90 25.28 7.31
CA ILE A 291 36.57 25.71 8.54
C ILE A 291 38.01 25.23 8.53
N TYR A 292 38.28 23.95 8.23
CA TYR A 292 39.60 23.37 8.20
C TYR A 292 40.46 23.97 7.07
N GLY A 293 39.91 24.19 5.89
CA GLY A 293 40.54 24.85 4.78
C GLY A 293 40.92 26.31 5.11
N GLY A 294 40.01 27.05 5.78
CA GLY A 294 40.29 28.39 6.27
C GLY A 294 41.46 28.45 7.27
N GLN A 295 41.48 27.48 8.20
CA GLN A 295 42.59 27.36 9.16
C GLN A 295 43.96 27.14 8.44
N ILE A 296 44.01 26.20 7.46
CA ILE A 296 45.23 25.95 6.67
C ILE A 296 45.67 27.20 5.95
N VAL A 297 44.78 27.92 5.30
CA VAL A 297 45.09 29.20 4.60
C VAL A 297 45.64 30.23 5.58
N PHE A 298 45.03 30.40 6.73
CA PHE A 298 45.49 31.31 7.77
C PHE A 298 46.88 30.96 8.27
N GLU A 299 47.17 29.69 8.62
CA GLU A 299 48.45 29.20 9.09
C GLU A 299 49.54 29.42 8.03
N THR A 300 49.23 29.13 6.77
CA THR A 300 50.19 29.31 5.63
C THR A 300 50.54 30.79 5.43
N LEU A 301 49.54 31.70 5.55
CA LEU A 301 49.79 33.15 5.35
C LEU A 301 50.53 33.79 6.53
N VAL A 302 50.29 33.34 7.74
CA VAL A 302 50.83 33.95 8.97
C VAL A 302 52.20 33.36 9.31
N TYR A 303 52.38 32.04 9.20
CA TYR A 303 53.55 31.34 9.67
C TYR A 303 54.47 30.83 8.56
N GLY A 304 54.04 30.87 7.30
CA GLY A 304 54.85 30.47 6.14
C GLY A 304 55.21 28.98 6.12
N GLU A 305 54.61 28.16 6.94
CA GLU A 305 54.91 26.73 7.06
C GLU A 305 54.25 25.92 5.95
N ARG A 306 55.02 24.97 5.37
CA ARG A 306 54.50 23.95 4.48
C ARG A 306 53.86 22.85 5.33
N VAL A 307 52.52 22.79 5.31
CA VAL A 307 51.79 21.72 5.99
C VAL A 307 52.10 20.38 5.30
N PRO A 308 52.76 19.39 5.95
CA PRO A 308 52.94 18.05 5.40
C PRO A 308 51.60 17.36 5.34
N GLY A 309 51.05 17.11 4.12
CA GLY A 309 49.66 16.74 4.01
C GLY A 309 49.26 15.67 3.01
N TYR A 310 50.21 14.96 2.37
CA TYR A 310 49.84 13.97 1.36
C TYR A 310 48.90 12.85 1.89
N PRO A 311 49.14 12.20 3.04
CA PRO A 311 48.24 11.18 3.57
C PRO A 311 46.88 11.74 3.94
N SER A 312 46.81 12.94 4.53
CA SER A 312 45.57 13.61 4.91
C SER A 312 44.75 14.00 3.68
N LEU A 313 45.38 14.47 2.63
CA LEU A 313 44.71 14.77 1.35
C LEU A 313 44.12 13.52 0.73
N PHE A 314 44.86 12.40 0.70
CA PHE A 314 44.41 11.14 0.16
C PHE A 314 43.19 10.61 0.91
N VAL A 315 43.26 10.59 2.25
CA VAL A 315 42.12 10.18 3.11
C VAL A 315 40.91 11.10 2.88
N GLY A 316 41.12 12.42 2.82
CA GLY A 316 40.06 13.39 2.57
C GLY A 316 39.33 13.15 1.23
N VAL A 317 40.11 12.93 0.15
CA VAL A 317 39.55 12.64 -1.18
C VAL A 317 38.77 11.31 -1.18
N MET A 318 39.31 10.26 -0.53
CA MET A 318 38.66 8.96 -0.45
C MET A 318 37.31 9.05 0.35
N VAL A 319 37.31 9.77 1.47
CA VAL A 319 36.11 9.98 2.27
C VAL A 319 35.04 10.76 1.49
N LEU A 320 35.42 11.87 0.87
CA LEU A 320 34.54 12.68 0.04
C LEU A 320 33.99 11.88 -1.14
N GLY A 321 34.81 11.14 -1.85
CA GLY A 321 34.41 10.29 -2.97
C GLY A 321 33.44 9.18 -2.50
N GLY A 322 33.72 8.54 -1.37
CA GLY A 322 32.84 7.53 -0.78
C GLY A 322 31.47 8.09 -0.41
N VAL A 323 31.43 9.25 0.26
CA VAL A 323 30.17 9.91 0.61
C VAL A 323 29.39 10.34 -0.64
N GLN A 324 30.07 10.87 -1.68
CA GLN A 324 29.41 11.24 -2.94
C GLN A 324 28.78 10.02 -3.62
N LEU A 325 29.47 8.87 -3.66
CA LEU A 325 28.92 7.64 -4.25
C LEU A 325 27.71 7.14 -3.48
N ILE A 326 27.71 7.18 -2.14
CA ILE A 326 26.55 6.83 -1.33
C ILE A 326 25.37 7.77 -1.63
N MET A 327 25.60 9.07 -1.68
CA MET A 327 24.56 10.06 -2.01
C MET A 327 23.99 9.84 -3.41
N LEU A 328 24.85 9.58 -4.39
CA LEU A 328 24.42 9.26 -5.75
C LEU A 328 23.58 7.99 -5.80
N GLY A 329 23.93 6.97 -5.02
CA GLY A 329 23.12 5.76 -4.84
C GLY A 329 21.73 6.05 -4.30
N VAL A 330 21.61 6.88 -3.25
CA VAL A 330 20.32 7.29 -2.70
C VAL A 330 19.47 8.03 -3.75
N VAL A 331 20.06 8.98 -4.48
CA VAL A 331 19.36 9.69 -5.57
C VAL A 331 18.92 8.71 -6.67
N GLY A 332 19.80 7.78 -7.05
CA GLY A 332 19.49 6.73 -8.03
C GLY A 332 18.28 5.89 -7.66
N GLU A 333 18.12 5.53 -6.38
CA GLU A 333 16.95 4.79 -5.88
C GLU A 333 15.65 5.58 -6.09
N TYR A 334 15.62 6.87 -5.78
CA TYR A 334 14.44 7.72 -6.03
C TYR A 334 14.15 7.88 -7.52
N ILE A 335 15.19 8.07 -8.35
CA ILE A 335 15.01 8.14 -9.81
C ILE A 335 14.46 6.82 -10.34
N GLY A 336 14.93 5.67 -9.85
CA GLY A 336 14.40 4.36 -10.19
C GLY A 336 12.91 4.23 -9.89
N LYS A 337 12.47 4.70 -8.72
CA LYS A 337 11.05 4.70 -8.32
C LYS A 337 10.20 5.64 -9.17
N ILE A 338 10.71 6.85 -9.46
CA ILE A 338 10.04 7.79 -10.38
C ILE A 338 9.89 7.15 -11.77
N LEU A 339 10.94 6.50 -12.29
CA LEU A 339 10.88 5.82 -13.57
C LEU A 339 9.86 4.67 -13.58
N TYR A 340 9.73 3.93 -12.47
CA TYR A 340 8.71 2.89 -12.32
C TYR A 340 7.29 3.48 -12.42
N GLU A 341 7.02 4.60 -11.73
CA GLU A 341 5.73 5.29 -11.79
C GLU A 341 5.43 5.85 -13.20
N ILE A 342 6.40 6.50 -13.84
CA ILE A 342 6.24 7.11 -15.16
C ILE A 342 6.00 6.06 -16.25
N LYS A 343 6.61 4.87 -16.17
CA LYS A 343 6.42 3.79 -17.14
C LYS A 343 4.97 3.35 -17.27
N GLY A 344 4.13 3.58 -16.28
CA GLY A 344 2.71 3.35 -16.37
C GLY A 344 2.29 1.88 -16.53
N ARG A 345 3.15 0.90 -16.24
CA ARG A 345 2.82 -0.52 -16.36
C ARG A 345 1.72 -0.91 -15.36
N PRO A 346 0.75 -1.77 -15.72
CA PRO A 346 -0.20 -2.31 -14.75
C PRO A 346 0.51 -2.95 -13.56
N VAL A 347 -0.06 -2.78 -12.36
CA VAL A 347 0.50 -3.34 -11.12
C VAL A 347 0.44 -4.86 -11.14
N TYR A 348 -0.60 -5.42 -11.76
CA TYR A 348 -0.82 -6.87 -11.90
C TYR A 348 -1.50 -7.18 -13.22
N PHE A 349 -1.48 -8.45 -13.62
CA PHE A 349 -2.28 -9.01 -14.71
C PHE A 349 -3.05 -10.21 -14.18
N VAL A 350 -4.35 -10.26 -14.49
CA VAL A 350 -5.21 -11.39 -14.17
C VAL A 350 -5.07 -12.44 -15.28
N ALA A 351 -4.70 -13.65 -14.90
CA ALA A 351 -4.70 -14.80 -15.81
C ALA A 351 -6.10 -15.41 -15.91
N GLU A 352 -6.79 -15.55 -14.78
CA GLU A 352 -8.12 -16.14 -14.69
C GLU A 352 -8.95 -15.47 -13.59
N HIS A 353 -10.26 -15.40 -13.83
CA HIS A 353 -11.22 -14.93 -12.85
C HIS A 353 -12.46 -15.84 -12.88
N ALA A 354 -12.80 -16.42 -11.75
CA ALA A 354 -13.98 -17.24 -11.57
C ALA A 354 -14.86 -16.67 -10.47
N LEU A 355 -16.18 -16.65 -10.71
CA LEU A 355 -17.19 -16.25 -9.73
C LEU A 355 -18.16 -17.41 -9.53
N LYS A 356 -18.35 -17.82 -8.28
CA LYS A 356 -19.37 -18.77 -7.85
C LYS A 356 -20.38 -18.02 -6.98
N PRO A 357 -21.60 -17.75 -7.48
CA PRO A 357 -22.64 -17.17 -6.65
C PRO A 357 -23.11 -18.19 -5.61
N ARG A 358 -23.52 -17.71 -4.46
CA ARG A 358 -24.07 -18.52 -3.37
C ARG A 358 -25.33 -19.29 -3.82
N GLU A 359 -25.59 -20.42 -3.18
CA GLU A 359 -26.67 -21.32 -3.59
C GLU A 359 -28.07 -20.69 -3.49
N GLU A 360 -28.33 -19.88 -2.46
CA GLU A 360 -29.61 -19.15 -2.30
C GLU A 360 -29.88 -18.15 -3.45
N ALA A 361 -28.83 -17.48 -3.97
CA ALA A 361 -28.99 -16.57 -5.08
C ALA A 361 -29.38 -17.30 -6.39
N LYS A 362 -28.92 -18.55 -6.57
CA LYS A 362 -29.25 -19.38 -7.74
C LYS A 362 -30.73 -19.79 -7.73
N GLN A 363 -31.30 -20.09 -6.57
CA GLN A 363 -32.72 -20.45 -6.45
C GLN A 363 -33.63 -19.27 -6.79
N THR A 364 -33.33 -18.08 -6.26
CA THR A 364 -34.15 -16.87 -6.54
C THR A 364 -34.08 -16.46 -8.03
N GLU A 365 -32.94 -16.65 -8.71
CA GLU A 365 -32.77 -16.36 -10.12
C GLU A 365 -33.51 -17.40 -11.01
N SER A 366 -33.53 -18.66 -10.59
CA SER A 366 -34.28 -19.74 -11.24
C SER A 366 -35.78 -19.52 -11.11
N ASP A 367 -36.28 -19.18 -9.91
CA ASP A 367 -37.69 -18.93 -9.64
C ASP A 367 -38.22 -17.71 -10.41
N ASN A 368 -37.41 -16.64 -10.51
CA ASN A 368 -37.76 -15.46 -11.32
C ASN A 368 -37.79 -15.73 -12.82
N ARG A 369 -36.96 -16.62 -13.34
CA ARG A 369 -37.00 -17.04 -14.77
C ARG A 369 -38.24 -17.88 -15.06
N THR A 370 -38.60 -18.80 -14.14
CA THR A 370 -39.77 -19.66 -14.29
C THR A 370 -41.08 -18.86 -14.14
N ALA A 371 -41.07 -17.73 -13.41
CA ALA A 371 -42.22 -16.85 -13.27
C ALA A 371 -42.40 -15.86 -14.46
N ALA A 372 -41.39 -15.73 -15.33
CA ALA A 372 -41.39 -14.84 -16.49
C ALA A 372 -41.67 -15.58 -17.83
N GLU A 373 -41.71 -16.92 -17.81
CA GLU A 373 -42.17 -17.79 -18.91
C GLU A 373 -43.63 -18.19 -18.68
#